data_85487c3fff2221dfd49b628a54128c20
#
_entry.id   85487c3fff2221dfd49b628a54128c20
#
_cell.length_a   1.000
_cell.length_b   1.000
_cell.length_c   1.000
_cell.angle_alpha   90.00
_cell.angle_beta   90.00
_cell.angle_gamma   90.00
#
_symmetry.space_group_name_H-M   'P 1'
#
loop_
_entity.id
_entity.type
_entity.pdbx_description
1 polymer ?
#
loop_
_entity_poly.entity_id
_entity_poly.type
_entity_poly.pdbx_seq_one_letter_code
_entity_poly.pdbx_strand_id
1 'polypeptide(L)'
;MTAAMVFTKKELIESWRTHRFLILTVVFLIFGILSPLMAKLLPELLKSGLGGVKVTVPTPTSLDSWTQYYKNLTQMGIYVFALMLGGCVSQEIQQGTLINLVTKGLPRWSVIVAKSVVGLLQWLWCIGLAFAVTWAYTAYYFPDTHSPHVLLAVLPLAIFGFFFLSLIVFGSTLAT
;
A
#
# COMPACT_ATOMS: atom_id res chain seq x y z
N MET A 1 -7.97 23.99 -18.14
CA MET A 1 -7.73 22.72 -17.42
C MET A 1 -7.64 21.62 -18.46
N THR A 2 -6.59 20.86 -18.49
CA THR A 2 -6.45 19.74 -19.42
C THR A 2 -7.48 18.66 -19.09
N ALA A 3 -8.08 18.03 -20.10
CA ALA A 3 -9.10 16.98 -19.93
C ALA A 3 -8.63 15.86 -18.98
N ALA A 4 -7.34 15.57 -18.95
CA ALA A 4 -6.71 14.63 -18.03
C ALA A 4 -6.87 15.04 -16.55
N MET A 5 -6.71 16.33 -16.21
CA MET A 5 -6.88 16.81 -14.83
C MET A 5 -8.32 16.66 -14.32
N VAL A 6 -9.28 16.95 -15.15
CA VAL A 6 -10.71 16.80 -14.79
C VAL A 6 -11.04 15.32 -14.56
N PHE A 7 -10.49 14.44 -15.39
CA PHE A 7 -10.68 13.01 -15.25
C PHE A 7 -9.98 12.44 -14.00
N THR A 8 -8.74 12.85 -13.70
CA THR A 8 -8.04 12.48 -12.47
C THR A 8 -8.83 12.89 -11.22
N LYS A 9 -9.41 14.10 -11.21
CA LYS A 9 -10.26 14.56 -10.10
C LYS A 9 -11.52 13.68 -9.95
N LYS A 10 -12.17 13.32 -11.06
CA LYS A 10 -13.31 12.39 -11.07
C LYS A 10 -12.93 11.04 -10.48
N GLU A 11 -11.82 10.44 -10.91
CA GLU A 11 -11.32 9.16 -10.43
C GLU A 11 -11.04 9.17 -8.91
N LEU A 12 -10.46 10.26 -8.42
CA LEU A 12 -10.15 10.44 -7.01
C LEU A 12 -11.42 10.49 -6.15
N ILE A 13 -12.44 11.24 -6.61
CA ILE A 13 -13.75 11.32 -5.95
C ILE A 13 -14.47 9.96 -6.01
N GLU A 14 -14.41 9.26 -7.13
CA GLU A 14 -15.01 7.95 -7.30
C GLU A 14 -14.40 6.91 -6.37
N SER A 15 -13.07 6.88 -6.26
CA SER A 15 -12.35 6.01 -5.32
C SER A 15 -12.73 6.27 -3.86
N TRP A 16 -12.98 7.54 -3.52
CA TRP A 16 -13.48 7.90 -2.18
C TRP A 16 -14.92 7.43 -1.95
N ARG A 17 -15.81 7.65 -2.92
CA ARG A 17 -17.23 7.26 -2.83
C ARG A 17 -17.47 5.75 -2.84
N THR A 18 -16.62 4.99 -3.53
CA THR A 18 -16.70 3.51 -3.58
C THR A 18 -16.04 2.82 -2.39
N HIS A 19 -15.64 3.59 -1.36
CA HIS A 19 -14.95 3.10 -0.16
C HIS A 19 -13.64 2.34 -0.44
N ARG A 20 -13.19 2.20 -1.68
CA ARG A 20 -11.95 1.52 -2.05
C ARG A 20 -10.74 2.15 -1.37
N PHE A 21 -10.66 3.48 -1.42
CA PHE A 21 -9.62 4.25 -0.75
C PHE A 21 -9.64 4.03 0.76
N LEU A 22 -10.82 4.01 1.37
CA LEU A 22 -11.00 3.84 2.81
C LEU A 22 -10.58 2.43 3.26
N ILE A 23 -11.01 1.38 2.55
CA ILE A 23 -10.62 -0.01 2.85
C ILE A 23 -9.10 -0.16 2.76
N LEU A 24 -8.49 0.38 1.71
CA LEU A 24 -7.05 0.32 1.50
C LEU A 24 -6.30 1.03 2.63
N THR A 25 -6.76 2.22 3.01
CA THR A 25 -6.20 3.00 4.13
C THR A 25 -6.29 2.24 5.45
N VAL A 26 -7.44 1.64 5.76
CA VAL A 26 -7.66 0.87 7.00
C VAL A 26 -6.75 -0.36 7.05
N VAL A 27 -6.63 -1.10 5.96
CA VAL A 27 -5.76 -2.29 5.89
C VAL A 27 -4.29 -1.91 6.11
N PHE A 28 -3.82 -0.83 5.48
CA PHE A 28 -2.45 -0.35 5.67
C PHE A 28 -2.20 0.20 7.09
N LEU A 29 -3.21 0.83 7.70
CA LEU A 29 -3.16 1.21 9.12
C LEU A 29 -2.99 -0.01 10.03
N ILE A 30 -3.75 -1.06 9.79
CA ILE A 30 -3.64 -2.32 10.54
C ILE A 30 -2.23 -2.89 10.40
N PHE A 31 -1.65 -2.94 9.19
CA PHE A 31 -0.27 -3.39 9.01
C PHE A 31 0.75 -2.49 9.72
N GLY A 32 0.52 -1.18 9.74
CA GLY A 32 1.36 -0.22 10.48
C GLY A 32 1.37 -0.48 11.99
N ILE A 33 0.22 -0.83 12.58
CA ILE A 33 0.09 -1.16 14.00
C ILE A 33 0.62 -2.57 14.31
N LEU A 34 0.31 -3.55 13.44
CA LEU A 34 0.72 -4.94 13.65
C LEU A 34 2.24 -5.12 13.59
N SER A 35 2.95 -4.32 12.79
CA SER A 35 4.39 -4.47 12.61
C SER A 35 5.18 -4.32 13.91
N PRO A 36 5.09 -3.22 14.67
CA PRO A 36 5.78 -3.09 15.95
C PRO A 36 5.19 -4.00 17.05
N LEU A 37 3.89 -4.29 16.98
CA LEU A 37 3.24 -5.19 17.93
C LEU A 37 3.77 -6.61 17.78
N MET A 38 3.88 -7.13 16.56
CA MET A 38 4.43 -8.44 16.27
C MET A 38 5.92 -8.53 16.63
N ALA A 39 6.70 -7.48 16.37
CA ALA A 39 8.11 -7.43 16.75
C ALA A 39 8.29 -7.60 18.27
N LYS A 40 7.38 -7.05 19.08
CA LYS A 40 7.41 -7.15 20.55
C LYS A 40 6.83 -8.47 21.06
N LEU A 41 5.66 -8.89 20.56
CA LEU A 41 4.93 -10.04 21.08
C LEU A 41 5.50 -11.39 20.61
N LEU A 42 6.05 -11.47 19.40
CA LEU A 42 6.54 -12.71 18.83
C LEU A 42 7.59 -13.41 19.73
N PRO A 43 8.61 -12.69 20.25
CA PRO A 43 9.58 -13.28 21.20
C PRO A 43 8.94 -13.78 22.50
N GLU A 44 7.93 -13.07 23.02
CA GLU A 44 7.22 -13.46 24.24
C GLU A 44 6.36 -14.70 24.02
N LEU A 45 5.65 -14.77 22.89
CA LEU A 45 4.85 -15.93 22.50
C LEU A 45 5.72 -17.18 22.28
N LEU A 46 6.89 -17.02 21.67
CA LEU A 46 7.83 -18.13 21.48
C LEU A 46 8.38 -18.65 22.82
N LYS A 47 8.65 -17.76 23.78
CA LYS A 47 9.10 -18.16 25.12
C LYS A 47 8.01 -18.90 25.90
N SER A 48 6.76 -18.50 25.78
CA SER A 48 5.62 -19.10 26.49
C SER A 48 5.09 -20.38 25.82
N GLY A 49 5.18 -20.48 24.49
CA GLY A 49 4.59 -21.60 23.72
C GLY A 49 5.47 -22.83 23.61
N LEU A 50 6.77 -22.72 23.85
CA LEU A 50 7.72 -23.83 23.72
C LEU A 50 8.06 -24.48 25.08
N GLY A 51 7.07 -24.81 25.86
CA GLY A 51 7.15 -25.42 27.19
C GLY A 51 8.41 -26.29 27.49
N GLY A 52 9.50 -25.65 27.99
CA GLY A 52 10.71 -26.31 28.43
C GLY A 52 11.94 -26.21 27.50
N VAL A 53 11.82 -25.75 26.27
CA VAL A 53 12.98 -25.52 25.40
C VAL A 53 13.53 -24.12 25.67
N LYS A 54 14.76 -24.01 26.20
CA LYS A 54 15.46 -22.72 26.35
C LYS A 54 15.86 -22.18 24.97
N VAL A 55 14.94 -21.52 24.29
CA VAL A 55 15.28 -20.76 23.09
C VAL A 55 15.79 -19.40 23.53
N THR A 56 17.06 -19.12 23.32
CA THR A 56 17.64 -17.78 23.46
C THR A 56 17.11 -16.90 22.33
N VAL A 57 15.95 -16.29 22.56
CA VAL A 57 15.40 -15.29 21.61
C VAL A 57 16.11 -13.97 21.90
N PRO A 58 16.78 -13.35 20.92
CA PRO A 58 17.40 -12.04 21.10
C PRO A 58 16.36 -11.00 21.54
N THR A 59 16.80 -10.01 22.29
CA THR A 59 15.94 -8.91 22.72
C THR A 59 15.41 -8.17 21.49
N PRO A 60 14.08 -7.96 21.37
CA PRO A 60 13.51 -7.27 20.23
C PRO A 60 14.03 -5.83 20.15
N THR A 61 14.37 -5.41 18.93
CA THR A 61 14.93 -4.10 18.64
C THR A 61 13.99 -3.28 17.74
N SER A 62 14.24 -1.98 17.64
CA SER A 62 13.50 -1.13 16.70
C SER A 62 13.65 -1.59 15.24
N LEU A 63 14.80 -2.18 14.89
CA LEU A 63 15.06 -2.73 13.55
C LEU A 63 14.11 -3.89 13.20
N ASP A 64 13.73 -4.71 14.18
CA ASP A 64 12.79 -5.81 13.97
C ASP A 64 11.40 -5.28 13.61
N SER A 65 10.96 -4.18 14.24
CA SER A 65 9.73 -3.48 13.90
C SER A 65 9.72 -2.98 12.46
N TRP A 66 10.82 -2.35 12.02
CA TRP A 66 10.95 -1.85 10.66
C TRP A 66 11.06 -2.98 9.63
N THR A 67 11.78 -4.03 9.94
CA THR A 67 11.87 -5.23 9.08
C THR A 67 10.50 -5.84 8.87
N GLN A 68 9.71 -5.95 9.94
CA GLN A 68 8.34 -6.46 9.86
C GLN A 68 7.42 -5.54 9.05
N TYR A 69 7.57 -4.22 9.19
CA TYR A 69 6.85 -3.24 8.38
C TYR A 69 7.11 -3.44 6.88
N TYR A 70 8.39 -3.48 6.47
CA TYR A 70 8.73 -3.67 5.06
C TYR A 70 8.28 -5.03 4.53
N LYS A 71 8.42 -6.08 5.32
CA LYS A 71 7.96 -7.43 4.97
C LYS A 71 6.45 -7.47 4.75
N ASN A 72 5.67 -6.90 5.66
CA ASN A 72 4.21 -6.88 5.56
C ASN A 72 3.73 -6.08 4.33
N LEU A 73 4.32 -4.91 4.07
CA LEU A 73 3.91 -4.09 2.94
C LEU A 73 4.34 -4.68 1.60
N THR A 74 5.54 -5.25 1.49
CA THR A 74 5.99 -5.87 0.24
C THR A 74 5.27 -7.18 -0.06
N GLN A 75 4.89 -7.96 0.93
CA GLN A 75 4.19 -9.22 0.72
C GLN A 75 2.67 -9.02 0.68
N MET A 76 2.07 -8.57 1.78
CA MET A 76 0.62 -8.48 1.90
C MET A 76 0.04 -7.18 1.31
N GLY A 77 0.72 -6.07 1.51
CA GLY A 77 0.26 -4.75 1.03
C GLY A 77 0.09 -4.72 -0.48
N ILE A 78 1.01 -5.33 -1.23
CA ILE A 78 0.92 -5.42 -2.69
C ILE A 78 -0.24 -6.28 -3.15
N TYR A 79 -0.52 -7.42 -2.50
CA TYR A 79 -1.68 -8.23 -2.87
C TYR A 79 -2.99 -7.49 -2.68
N VAL A 80 -3.15 -6.80 -1.55
CA VAL A 80 -4.35 -5.99 -1.30
C VAL A 80 -4.48 -4.86 -2.33
N PHE A 81 -3.37 -4.20 -2.65
CA PHE A 81 -3.32 -3.15 -3.66
C PHE A 81 -3.69 -3.69 -5.06
N ALA A 82 -3.14 -4.85 -5.44
CA ALA A 82 -3.45 -5.51 -6.71
C ALA A 82 -4.92 -5.93 -6.80
N LEU A 83 -5.50 -6.48 -5.74
CA LEU A 83 -6.91 -6.86 -5.70
C LEU A 83 -7.84 -5.65 -5.85
N MET A 84 -7.50 -4.53 -5.22
CA MET A 84 -8.30 -3.30 -5.28
C MET A 84 -8.25 -2.60 -6.64
N LEU A 85 -7.10 -2.65 -7.32
CA LEU A 85 -6.89 -1.95 -8.58
C LEU A 85 -6.91 -2.87 -9.81
N GLY A 86 -6.82 -4.18 -9.64
CA GLY A 86 -6.68 -5.14 -10.73
C GLY A 86 -7.79 -5.09 -11.77
N GLY A 87 -9.01 -4.77 -11.37
CA GLY A 87 -10.16 -4.64 -12.27
C GLY A 87 -10.49 -3.20 -12.73
N CYS A 88 -9.66 -2.22 -12.39
CA CYS A 88 -10.05 -0.82 -12.54
C CYS A 88 -10.27 -0.37 -13.99
N VAL A 89 -9.52 -0.89 -14.96
CA VAL A 89 -9.69 -0.59 -16.38
C VAL A 89 -10.72 -1.52 -17.01
N SER A 90 -10.65 -2.81 -16.73
CA SER A 90 -11.54 -3.82 -17.27
C SER A 90 -13.01 -3.56 -16.91
N GLN A 91 -13.30 -3.13 -15.69
CA GLN A 91 -14.66 -2.77 -15.28
C GLN A 91 -15.27 -1.61 -16.08
N GLU A 92 -14.48 -0.58 -16.40
CA GLU A 92 -14.97 0.54 -17.21
C GLU A 92 -15.25 0.15 -18.65
N ILE A 93 -14.47 -0.77 -19.21
CA ILE A 93 -14.70 -1.28 -20.56
C ILE A 93 -15.99 -2.11 -20.59
N GLN A 94 -16.17 -3.00 -19.62
CA GLN A 94 -17.37 -3.84 -19.51
C GLN A 94 -18.65 -3.02 -19.27
N GLN A 95 -18.55 -1.92 -18.53
CA GLN A 95 -19.68 -1.00 -18.28
C GLN A 95 -19.95 -0.03 -19.46
N GLY A 96 -19.15 -0.06 -20.52
CA GLY A 96 -19.27 0.83 -21.67
C GLY A 96 -18.97 2.29 -21.38
N THR A 97 -18.51 2.64 -20.17
CA THR A 97 -18.23 4.03 -19.78
C THR A 97 -17.04 4.59 -20.55
N LEU A 98 -16.08 3.75 -20.90
CA LEU A 98 -14.90 4.11 -21.66
C LEU A 98 -15.25 4.50 -23.10
N ILE A 99 -16.24 3.84 -23.72
CA ILE A 99 -16.72 4.16 -25.07
C ILE A 99 -17.34 5.56 -25.08
N ASN A 100 -18.17 5.86 -24.08
CA ASN A 100 -18.80 7.18 -23.95
C ASN A 100 -17.79 8.32 -23.71
N LEU A 101 -16.65 8.04 -23.07
CA LEU A 101 -15.60 9.02 -22.86
C LEU A 101 -14.78 9.28 -24.13
N VAL A 102 -14.48 8.22 -24.89
CA VAL A 102 -13.75 8.33 -26.17
C VAL A 102 -14.58 9.04 -27.23
N THR A 103 -15.90 8.80 -27.31
CA THR A 103 -16.80 9.50 -28.24
C THR A 103 -16.91 10.99 -27.90
N LYS A 104 -16.69 11.40 -26.67
CA LYS A 104 -16.62 12.82 -26.25
C LYS A 104 -15.24 13.45 -26.46
N GLY A 105 -14.33 12.79 -27.18
CA GLY A 105 -13.03 13.33 -27.58
C GLY A 105 -11.90 13.17 -26.55
N LEU A 106 -12.08 12.33 -25.52
CA LEU A 106 -11.00 12.01 -24.58
C LEU A 106 -10.06 10.98 -25.23
N PRO A 107 -8.74 11.25 -25.32
CA PRO A 107 -7.79 10.28 -25.82
C PRO A 107 -7.63 9.12 -24.84
N ARG A 108 -7.58 7.89 -25.33
CA ARG A 108 -7.51 6.65 -24.52
C ARG A 108 -6.35 6.64 -23.51
N TRP A 109 -5.20 7.19 -23.89
CA TRP A 109 -4.03 7.27 -23.00
C TRP A 109 -4.29 8.15 -21.76
N SER A 110 -5.16 9.17 -21.88
CA SER A 110 -5.51 10.05 -20.76
C SER A 110 -6.19 9.29 -19.61
N VAL A 111 -7.00 8.28 -19.94
CA VAL A 111 -7.67 7.43 -18.94
C VAL A 111 -6.64 6.57 -18.18
N ILE A 112 -5.71 5.94 -18.91
CA ILE A 112 -4.66 5.10 -18.32
C ILE A 112 -3.76 5.93 -17.41
N VAL A 113 -3.34 7.11 -17.88
CA VAL A 113 -2.48 8.01 -17.08
C VAL A 113 -3.22 8.48 -15.83
N ALA A 114 -4.48 8.88 -15.92
CA ALA A 114 -5.24 9.32 -14.76
C ALA A 114 -5.38 8.22 -13.70
N LYS A 115 -5.69 6.99 -14.13
CA LYS A 115 -5.76 5.82 -13.22
C LYS A 115 -4.43 5.50 -12.58
N SER A 116 -3.34 5.57 -13.35
CA SER A 116 -1.99 5.35 -12.82
C SER A 116 -1.60 6.42 -11.80
N VAL A 117 -1.93 7.68 -12.06
CA VAL A 117 -1.65 8.79 -11.13
C VAL A 117 -2.46 8.63 -9.84
N VAL A 118 -3.76 8.33 -9.94
CA VAL A 118 -4.60 8.12 -8.75
C VAL A 118 -4.13 6.91 -7.94
N GLY A 119 -3.81 5.80 -8.60
CA GLY A 119 -3.26 4.62 -7.94
C GLY A 119 -1.93 4.90 -7.24
N LEU A 120 -1.04 5.66 -7.88
CA LEU A 120 0.24 6.08 -7.27
C LEU A 120 0.02 6.96 -6.04
N LEU A 121 -0.89 7.93 -6.11
CA LEU A 121 -1.23 8.80 -4.98
C LEU A 121 -1.79 7.98 -3.80
N GLN A 122 -2.65 7.00 -4.09
CA GLN A 122 -3.19 6.10 -3.08
C GLN A 122 -2.11 5.25 -2.43
N TRP A 123 -1.20 4.69 -3.23
CA TRP A 123 -0.07 3.92 -2.72
C TRP A 123 0.82 4.76 -1.81
N LEU A 124 1.25 5.94 -2.27
CA LEU A 124 2.09 6.84 -1.47
C LEU A 124 1.41 7.29 -0.18
N TRP A 125 0.11 7.56 -0.23
CA TRP A 125 -0.68 7.88 0.96
C TRP A 125 -0.68 6.73 1.97
N CYS A 126 -0.97 5.51 1.50
CA CYS A 126 -1.08 4.35 2.37
C CYS A 126 0.26 3.98 3.02
N ILE A 127 1.36 3.98 2.26
CA ILE A 127 2.69 3.70 2.85
C ILE A 127 3.13 4.81 3.80
N GLY A 128 2.86 6.09 3.47
CA GLY A 128 3.19 7.22 4.34
C GLY A 128 2.43 7.17 5.66
N LEU A 129 1.15 6.84 5.62
CA LEU A 129 0.30 6.72 6.80
C LEU A 129 0.71 5.51 7.67
N ALA A 130 0.92 4.35 7.05
CA ALA A 130 1.42 3.16 7.74
C ALA A 130 2.81 3.43 8.36
N PHE A 131 3.69 4.15 7.65
CA PHE A 131 5.00 4.56 8.16
C PHE A 131 4.88 5.45 9.40
N ALA A 132 4.02 6.48 9.36
CA ALA A 132 3.82 7.39 10.49
C ALA A 132 3.32 6.64 11.74
N VAL A 133 2.39 5.72 11.57
CA VAL A 133 1.88 4.87 12.64
C VAL A 133 2.96 3.93 13.19
N THR A 134 3.68 3.23 12.31
CA THR A 134 4.78 2.36 12.72
C THR A 134 5.87 3.15 13.45
N TRP A 135 6.19 4.35 12.99
CA TRP A 135 7.17 5.22 13.65
C TRP A 135 6.73 5.61 15.05
N ALA A 136 5.46 6.04 15.22
CA ALA A 136 4.91 6.42 16.52
C ALA A 136 4.93 5.24 17.52
N TYR A 137 4.49 4.06 17.08
CA TYR A 137 4.49 2.87 17.93
C TYR A 137 5.90 2.34 18.21
N THR A 138 6.82 2.38 17.24
CA THR A 138 8.21 1.97 17.44
C THR A 138 8.90 2.89 18.43
N ALA A 139 8.70 4.22 18.35
CA ALA A 139 9.23 5.17 19.32
C ALA A 139 8.68 4.94 20.74
N TYR A 140 7.42 4.52 20.84
CA TYR A 140 6.80 4.22 22.13
C TYR A 140 7.33 2.90 22.76
N TYR A 141 7.50 1.85 21.95
CA TYR A 141 7.90 0.53 22.46
C TYR A 141 9.41 0.33 22.58
N PHE A 142 10.19 1.07 21.81
CA PHE A 142 11.66 0.94 21.73
C PHE A 142 12.37 2.29 21.85
N PRO A 143 12.24 3.02 23.00
CA PRO A 143 12.79 4.35 23.17
C PRO A 143 14.32 4.41 23.10
N ASP A 144 15.00 3.31 23.45
CA ASP A 144 16.46 3.24 23.59
C ASP A 144 17.19 2.83 22.31
N THR A 145 16.47 2.50 21.24
CA THR A 145 17.07 2.00 20.00
C THR A 145 16.90 2.99 18.86
N HIS A 146 18.02 3.52 18.36
CA HIS A 146 18.04 4.41 17.23
C HIS A 146 18.15 3.64 15.92
N SER A 147 17.17 3.82 15.02
CA SER A 147 17.19 3.22 13.68
C SER A 147 17.67 4.25 12.67
N PRO A 148 18.92 4.18 12.19
CA PRO A 148 19.43 5.13 11.20
C PRO A 148 18.78 4.88 9.82
N HIS A 149 18.57 5.95 9.05
CA HIS A 149 18.17 5.91 7.64
C HIS A 149 16.82 5.23 7.28
N VAL A 150 15.91 5.08 8.23
CA VAL A 150 14.60 4.44 8.00
C VAL A 150 13.79 5.17 6.92
N LEU A 151 13.89 6.50 6.86
CA LEU A 151 13.25 7.31 5.83
C LEU A 151 13.76 7.00 4.41
N LEU A 152 15.05 6.73 4.25
CA LEU A 152 15.62 6.36 2.95
C LEU A 152 15.11 4.99 2.47
N ALA A 153 14.80 4.09 3.39
CA ALA A 153 14.27 2.77 3.06
C ALA A 153 12.81 2.81 2.54
N VAL A 154 12.08 3.92 2.71
CA VAL A 154 10.74 4.10 2.10
C VAL A 154 10.84 4.28 0.57
N LEU A 155 11.94 4.82 0.06
CA LEU A 155 12.16 5.06 -1.37
C LEU A 155 12.06 3.78 -2.22
N PRO A 156 12.78 2.69 -1.92
CA PRO A 156 12.62 1.41 -2.62
C PRO A 156 11.18 0.88 -2.58
N LEU A 157 10.48 1.04 -1.46
CA LEU A 157 9.10 0.61 -1.31
C LEU A 157 8.15 1.41 -2.23
N ALA A 158 8.38 2.72 -2.37
CA ALA A 158 7.61 3.57 -3.27
C ALA A 158 7.84 3.18 -4.74
N ILE A 159 9.10 2.94 -5.14
CA ILE A 159 9.48 2.51 -6.49
C ILE A 159 8.88 1.12 -6.79
N PHE A 160 8.95 0.21 -5.83
CA PHE A 160 8.37 -1.13 -5.95
C PHE A 160 6.86 -1.08 -6.21
N GLY A 161 6.12 -0.24 -5.47
CA GLY A 161 4.70 -0.05 -5.70
C GLY A 161 4.39 0.59 -7.05
N PHE A 162 5.20 1.54 -7.52
CA PHE A 162 5.07 2.09 -8.86
C PHE A 162 5.25 1.04 -9.96
N PHE A 163 6.24 0.17 -9.82
CA PHE A 163 6.46 -0.95 -10.74
C PHE A 163 5.25 -1.90 -10.79
N PHE A 164 4.76 -2.31 -9.62
CA PHE A 164 3.58 -3.18 -9.55
C PHE A 164 2.31 -2.51 -10.08
N LEU A 165 2.11 -1.22 -9.81
CA LEU A 165 1.00 -0.46 -10.39
C LEU A 165 1.02 -0.50 -11.91
N SER A 166 2.20 -0.31 -12.50
CA SER A 166 2.36 -0.38 -13.96
C SER A 166 1.99 -1.76 -14.51
N LEU A 167 2.39 -2.83 -13.82
CA LEU A 167 2.00 -4.20 -14.17
C LEU A 167 0.49 -4.45 -14.04
N ILE A 168 -0.14 -3.94 -12.97
CA ILE A 168 -1.58 -4.09 -12.75
C ILE A 168 -2.36 -3.38 -13.85
N VAL A 169 -1.99 -2.15 -14.18
CA VAL A 169 -2.63 -1.37 -15.24
C VAL A 169 -2.45 -2.06 -16.59
N PHE A 170 -1.24 -2.53 -16.89
CA PHE A 170 -0.94 -3.27 -18.11
C PHE A 170 -1.76 -4.57 -18.19
N GLY A 171 -1.78 -5.38 -17.13
CA GLY A 171 -2.59 -6.59 -17.06
C GLY A 171 -4.08 -6.33 -17.21
N SER A 172 -4.58 -5.26 -16.61
CA SER A 172 -5.99 -4.85 -16.73
C SER A 172 -6.37 -4.41 -18.15
N THR A 173 -5.42 -3.87 -18.93
CA THR A 173 -5.64 -3.53 -20.35
C THR A 173 -5.58 -4.73 -21.28
N LEU A 174 -4.83 -5.79 -20.92
CA LEU A 174 -4.74 -7.02 -21.70
C LEU A 174 -5.96 -7.96 -21.46
N ALA A 175 -6.54 -7.91 -20.28
CA ALA A 175 -7.67 -8.77 -19.89
C ALA A 175 -9.02 -8.32 -20.52
N THR A 176 -8.98 -7.41 -21.47
CA THR A 176 -10.12 -6.89 -22.22
C THR A 176 -10.04 -7.24 -23.67
#